data_7b54a945f3729d10de8c8a5cbb72f316
#
_entry.id   7b54a945f3729d10de8c8a5cbb72f316
#
_cell.length_a   1.000
_cell.length_b   1.000
_cell.length_c   1.000
_cell.angle_alpha   90.00
_cell.angle_beta   90.00
_cell.angle_gamma   90.00
#
_symmetry.space_group_name_H-M   'P 1'
#
loop_
_entity.id
_entity.type
_entity.pdbx_description
1 polymer ?
#
loop_
_entity_poly.entity_id
_entity_poly.type
_entity_poly.pdbx_seq_one_letter_code
_entity_poly.pdbx_strand_id
1 'polypeptide(L)'
;MEREEIFSKTMRAGRRTYFFDVRSTKAGDYYLTLTESKKFTNDDGSFHFKKHKIYLYKEDFNEFSSNLSEMTDYIIKEKGEEVISDIHQKDYQREEKQEATSEETETTEPETVEE
;
A
#
# COMPACT_ATOMS: atom_id res chain seq x y z
N MET A 1 14.02 -18.00 -11.36
CA MET A 1 13.68 -17.75 -11.25
C MET A 1 12.98 -17.36 -11.16
N GLU A 2 12.79 -17.20 -11.19
CA GLU A 2 12.20 -16.93 -11.15
C GLU A 2 11.24 -16.25 -11.11
N ARG A 3 10.85 -15.57 -10.58
CA ARG A 3 9.92 -14.88 -10.57
C ARG A 3 10.09 -13.86 -11.42
N GLU A 4 9.68 -13.82 -12.54
CA GLU A 4 9.77 -12.86 -13.34
C GLU A 4 8.76 -11.90 -13.16
N GLU A 5 8.92 -10.61 -13.25
CA GLU A 5 7.93 -9.63 -13.22
C GLU A 5 7.38 -9.50 -14.57
N ILE A 6 6.13 -9.84 -14.73
CA ILE A 6 5.50 -9.78 -16.03
C ILE A 6 5.13 -8.37 -16.39
N PHE A 7 4.66 -7.61 -15.40
CA PHE A 7 4.27 -6.23 -15.63
C PHE A 7 4.28 -5.55 -14.26
N SER A 8 4.93 -4.42 -14.16
CA SER A 8 5.04 -3.74 -12.88
C SER A 8 4.88 -2.25 -13.05
N LYS A 9 4.28 -1.62 -12.08
CA LYS A 9 4.17 -0.18 -12.05
C LYS A 9 4.44 0.29 -10.65
N THR A 10 4.95 1.51 -10.54
CA THR A 10 5.29 2.08 -9.26
C THR A 10 4.65 3.44 -9.13
N MET A 11 4.15 3.74 -7.95
CA MET A 11 3.55 5.02 -7.69
C MET A 11 4.16 5.59 -6.44
N ARG A 12 4.72 6.78 -6.53
CA ARG A 12 5.30 7.41 -5.38
C ARG A 12 4.34 8.40 -4.80
N ALA A 13 4.22 8.38 -3.49
CA ALA A 13 3.28 9.24 -2.81
C ALA A 13 3.90 9.71 -1.50
N GLY A 14 4.76 10.70 -1.57
CA GLY A 14 5.42 11.23 -0.41
C GLY A 14 6.36 10.19 0.17
N ARG A 15 6.18 9.83 1.41
CA ARG A 15 7.03 8.85 2.04
C ARG A 15 6.62 7.44 1.73
N ARG A 16 5.54 7.26 0.99
CA ARG A 16 5.08 5.94 0.62
C ARG A 16 5.36 5.68 -0.84
N THR A 17 5.59 4.43 -1.15
CA THR A 17 5.73 4.02 -2.54
C THR A 17 4.88 2.78 -2.68
N TYR A 18 4.10 2.73 -3.72
CA TYR A 18 3.23 1.59 -3.97
C TYR A 18 3.73 0.87 -5.20
N PHE A 19 3.86 -0.44 -5.08
CA PHE A 19 4.30 -1.25 -6.19
C PHE A 19 3.15 -2.15 -6.61
N PHE A 20 2.91 -2.18 -7.89
CA PHE A 20 1.85 -3.01 -8.47
C PHE A 20 2.55 -4.01 -9.34
N ASP A 21 2.53 -5.26 -8.97
CA ASP A 21 3.26 -6.28 -9.71
C ASP A 21 2.37 -7.41 -10.15
N VAL A 22 2.45 -7.75 -11.40
CA VAL A 22 1.76 -8.93 -11.93
C VAL A 22 2.74 -10.07 -11.89
N ARG A 23 2.35 -11.15 -11.27
CA ARG A 23 3.21 -12.30 -11.13
C ARG A 23 2.51 -13.54 -11.59
N SER A 24 3.27 -14.60 -11.71
CA SER A 24 2.73 -15.84 -12.24
C SER A 24 2.95 -16.96 -11.25
N THR A 25 1.99 -17.85 -11.14
CA THR A 25 2.16 -19.02 -10.30
C THR A 25 2.87 -20.07 -11.14
N LYS A 26 3.21 -21.18 -10.54
CA LYS A 26 3.87 -22.22 -11.26
C LYS A 26 2.96 -22.80 -12.32
N ALA A 27 1.69 -22.75 -12.10
CA ALA A 27 0.75 -23.25 -13.07
C ALA A 27 0.52 -22.29 -14.22
N GLY A 28 1.09 -21.10 -14.12
CA GLY A 28 0.93 -20.16 -15.19
C GLY A 28 -0.18 -19.15 -15.01
N ASP A 29 -0.84 -19.18 -13.87
CA ASP A 29 -1.91 -18.22 -13.61
C ASP A 29 -1.31 -16.92 -13.11
N TYR A 30 -1.91 -15.82 -13.48
CA TYR A 30 -1.42 -14.54 -13.07
C TYR A 30 -2.15 -14.07 -11.82
N TYR A 31 -1.45 -13.33 -10.99
CA TYR A 31 -2.07 -12.70 -9.85
C TYR A 31 -1.36 -11.36 -9.62
N LEU A 32 -1.92 -10.57 -8.76
CA LEU A 32 -1.43 -9.23 -8.53
C LEU A 32 -0.93 -9.10 -7.12
N THR A 33 0.19 -8.41 -6.94
CA THR A 33 0.60 -8.06 -5.60
C THR A 33 0.68 -6.55 -5.52
N LEU A 34 0.23 -6.02 -4.40
CA LEU A 34 0.32 -4.60 -4.12
C LEU A 34 1.19 -4.45 -2.90
N THR A 35 2.24 -3.67 -3.01
CA THR A 35 3.13 -3.49 -1.89
C THR A 35 3.20 -2.02 -1.53
N GLU A 36 3.03 -1.73 -0.26
CA GLU A 36 3.20 -0.38 0.22
C GLU A 36 4.51 -0.35 0.97
N SER A 37 5.38 0.56 0.60
CA SER A 37 6.65 0.71 1.29
C SER A 37 6.66 2.10 1.89
N LYS A 38 6.83 2.19 3.19
CA LYS A 38 6.79 3.46 3.87
C LYS A 38 8.11 3.72 4.54
N LYS A 39 8.62 4.93 4.37
CA LYS A 39 9.90 5.30 4.93
C LYS A 39 9.71 5.93 6.29
N PHE A 40 10.48 5.48 7.26
CA PHE A 40 10.45 6.04 8.60
C PHE A 40 11.84 6.54 8.94
N THR A 41 11.90 7.69 9.57
CA THR A 41 13.18 8.26 9.96
C THR A 41 13.39 8.05 11.43
N ASN A 42 14.55 7.58 11.79
CA ASN A 42 14.87 7.34 13.18
C ASN A 42 15.45 8.58 13.81
N ASP A 43 15.55 8.60 15.12
CA ASP A 43 16.06 9.76 15.83
C ASP A 43 17.48 10.08 15.48
N ASP A 44 18.26 9.08 15.18
CA ASP A 44 19.67 9.31 14.90
C ASP A 44 19.93 9.73 13.46
N GLY A 45 18.90 9.95 12.69
CA GLY A 45 19.08 10.37 11.32
C GLY A 45 19.03 9.26 10.31
N SER A 46 19.11 8.04 10.76
CA SER A 46 19.02 6.93 9.82
C SER A 46 17.56 6.71 9.50
N PHE A 47 17.27 5.78 8.59
CA PHE A 47 15.89 5.52 8.25
C PHE A 47 15.71 4.04 7.95
N HIS A 48 14.48 3.63 7.91
CA HIS A 48 14.16 2.26 7.55
C HIS A 48 12.83 2.27 6.82
N PHE A 49 12.51 1.17 6.19
CA PHE A 49 11.27 1.06 5.45
C PHE A 49 10.43 -0.06 6.05
N LYS A 50 9.14 0.15 6.04
CA LYS A 50 8.21 -0.89 6.43
C LYS A 50 7.40 -1.20 5.21
N LYS A 51 7.23 -2.46 4.91
CA LYS A 51 6.51 -2.88 3.72
C LYS A 51 5.34 -3.77 4.07
N HIS A 52 4.25 -3.56 3.39
CA HIS A 52 3.07 -4.37 3.55
C HIS A 52 2.65 -4.82 2.17
N LYS A 53 2.38 -6.09 2.03
CA LYS A 53 2.06 -6.62 0.72
C LYS A 53 0.72 -7.33 0.78
N ILE A 54 -0.10 -7.12 -0.24
CA ILE A 54 -1.34 -7.85 -0.35
C ILE A 54 -1.33 -8.61 -1.64
N TYR A 55 -1.95 -9.78 -1.61
CA TYR A 55 -2.05 -10.62 -2.79
C TYR A 55 -3.49 -10.61 -3.24
N LEU A 56 -3.69 -10.37 -4.52
CA LEU A 56 -5.02 -10.36 -5.08
C LEU A 56 -5.10 -11.32 -6.24
N TYR A 57 -6.12 -12.17 -6.22
CA TYR A 57 -6.28 -13.15 -7.26
C TYR A 57 -7.48 -12.79 -8.14
N LYS A 58 -7.57 -13.38 -9.27
CA LYS A 58 -8.59 -13.07 -10.24
C LYS A 58 -9.98 -12.96 -9.67
N GLU A 59 -10.32 -13.86 -8.82
CA GLU A 59 -11.67 -13.91 -8.31
C GLU A 59 -11.98 -12.72 -7.41
N ASP A 60 -10.96 -12.01 -6.97
CA ASP A 60 -11.17 -10.87 -6.10
C ASP A 60 -11.12 -9.54 -6.83
N PHE A 61 -10.67 -9.55 -8.04
CA PHE A 61 -10.42 -8.32 -8.76
C PHE A 61 -11.62 -7.40 -8.87
N ASN A 62 -12.72 -7.94 -9.29
CA ASN A 62 -13.89 -7.10 -9.51
C ASN A 62 -14.37 -6.42 -8.26
N GLU A 63 -14.51 -7.17 -7.23
CA GLU A 63 -15.02 -6.61 -5.99
C GLU A 63 -14.03 -5.65 -5.35
N PHE A 64 -12.77 -6.00 -5.39
CA PHE A 64 -11.75 -5.12 -4.83
C PHE A 64 -11.73 -3.80 -5.58
N SER A 65 -11.71 -3.87 -6.89
CA SER A 65 -11.67 -2.71 -7.73
C SER A 65 -12.90 -1.83 -7.56
N SER A 66 -14.02 -2.47 -7.49
CA SER A 66 -15.28 -1.77 -7.33
C SER A 66 -15.36 -1.06 -5.99
N ASN A 67 -14.97 -1.74 -4.94
CA ASN A 67 -14.97 -1.12 -3.62
C ASN A 67 -14.01 0.03 -3.53
N LEU A 68 -12.84 -0.14 -4.12
CA LEU A 68 -11.86 0.91 -4.11
C LEU A 68 -12.38 2.15 -4.82
N SER A 69 -12.97 1.97 -5.98
CA SER A 69 -13.54 3.06 -6.73
C SER A 69 -14.64 3.75 -5.95
N GLU A 70 -15.48 2.95 -5.36
CA GLU A 70 -16.60 3.51 -4.62
C GLU A 70 -16.13 4.37 -3.46
N MET A 71 -15.12 3.90 -2.76
CA MET A 71 -14.62 4.63 -1.61
C MET A 71 -13.90 5.90 -2.01
N THR A 72 -13.09 5.82 -3.03
CA THR A 72 -12.36 7.00 -3.47
C THR A 72 -13.35 8.03 -4.06
N ASP A 73 -14.34 7.56 -4.79
CA ASP A 73 -15.33 8.46 -5.35
C ASP A 73 -16.11 9.15 -4.25
N TYR A 74 -16.42 8.41 -3.22
CA TYR A 74 -17.17 8.98 -2.11
C TYR A 74 -16.38 10.11 -1.46
N ILE A 75 -15.11 9.88 -1.24
CA ILE A 75 -14.27 10.88 -0.62
C ILE A 75 -14.19 12.14 -1.47
N ILE A 76 -13.98 11.97 -2.74
CA ILE A 76 -13.87 13.10 -3.63
C ILE A 76 -15.17 13.86 -3.71
N LYS A 77 -16.28 13.14 -3.71
CA LYS A 77 -17.56 13.79 -3.78
C LYS A 77 -17.85 14.58 -2.53
N GLU A 78 -17.51 14.05 -1.37
CA GLU A 78 -17.79 14.72 -0.12
C GLU A 78 -16.79 15.81 0.23
N LYS A 79 -15.55 15.61 -0.09
CA LYS A 79 -14.50 16.52 0.31
C LYS A 79 -13.85 17.28 -0.82
N GLY A 80 -14.15 16.93 -2.02
CA GLY A 80 -13.53 17.60 -3.16
C GLY A 80 -12.20 16.96 -3.50
N GLU A 81 -11.65 17.41 -4.57
CA GLU A 81 -10.42 16.85 -5.06
C GLU A 81 -9.20 17.50 -4.48
N GLU A 82 -9.37 18.52 -3.68
CA GLU A 82 -8.26 19.21 -3.16
C GLU A 82 -7.39 18.34 -2.35
N VAL A 83 -6.12 18.41 -2.57
CA VAL A 83 -5.15 17.66 -1.84
C VAL A 83 -4.93 18.36 -0.52
N ILE A 84 -4.67 17.62 0.51
CA ILE A 84 -4.37 18.20 1.79
C ILE A 84 -2.99 18.81 1.70
N SER A 85 -2.87 20.02 2.15
CA SER A 85 -1.64 20.75 1.93
C SER A 85 -0.67 20.71 3.08
N ASP A 86 -0.09 21.85 3.43
CA ASP A 86 0.93 21.92 4.44
C ASP A 86 0.52 21.39 5.79
N ILE A 87 -0.68 21.65 6.18
CA ILE A 87 -1.14 21.21 7.46
C ILE A 87 -1.12 19.70 7.51
N HIS A 88 -1.48 19.11 6.40
CA HIS A 88 -1.49 17.67 6.30
C HIS A 88 -0.09 17.13 6.48
N GLN A 89 0.88 17.79 5.95
CA GLN A 89 2.22 17.30 6.04
C GLN A 89 2.71 17.28 7.47
N LYS A 90 2.38 18.26 8.24
CA LYS A 90 2.76 18.28 9.61
C LYS A 90 2.05 17.21 10.39
N ASP A 91 0.76 17.11 10.17
CA ASP A 91 -0.02 16.10 10.84
C ASP A 91 0.41 14.74 10.43
N TYR A 92 0.79 14.63 9.20
CA TYR A 92 1.21 13.37 8.65
C TYR A 92 2.43 12.84 9.37
N GLN A 93 3.36 13.70 9.71
CA GLN A 93 4.51 13.28 10.42
C GLN A 93 4.16 12.82 11.81
N ARG A 94 3.24 13.49 12.44
CA ARG A 94 2.82 13.09 13.74
C ARG A 94 2.11 11.76 13.68
N GLU A 95 1.31 11.57 12.66
CA GLU A 95 0.61 10.32 12.48
C GLU A 95 1.54 9.19 12.19
N GLU A 96 2.60 9.48 11.53
CA GLU A 96 3.56 8.47 11.23
C GLU A 96 4.08 7.80 12.47
N LYS A 97 4.33 8.57 13.50
CA LYS A 97 4.80 8.01 14.71
C LYS A 97 3.78 7.12 15.34
N GLN A 98 2.56 7.55 15.33
CA GLN A 98 1.52 6.75 15.90
C GLN A 98 1.29 5.52 15.10
N GLU A 99 1.28 5.66 13.81
CA GLU A 99 1.07 4.54 12.96
C GLU A 99 2.15 3.51 13.07
N ALA A 100 3.34 3.93 13.30
CA ALA A 100 4.42 2.99 13.42
C ALA A 100 4.12 2.02 14.53
N THR A 101 3.54 2.51 15.58
CA THR A 101 3.18 1.66 16.69
C THR A 101 1.98 0.80 16.36
N SER A 102 1.01 1.39 15.79
CA SER A 102 -0.21 0.67 15.44
C SER A 102 0.04 -0.36 14.39
N GLU A 103 0.79 -0.03 13.43
CA GLU A 103 1.00 -0.91 12.34
C GLU A 103 1.73 -2.15 12.71
N GLU A 104 2.58 -2.06 13.65
CA GLU A 104 3.24 -3.24 14.08
C GLU A 104 2.25 -4.25 14.54
N THR A 105 1.21 -3.80 15.16
CA THR A 105 0.19 -4.69 15.65
C THR A 105 -0.65 -5.21 14.52
N GLU A 106 -1.05 -4.34 13.65
CA GLU A 106 -1.90 -4.74 12.57
C GLU A 106 -1.23 -5.61 11.56
N THR A 107 -0.02 -5.29 11.25
CA THR A 107 0.67 -6.00 10.20
C THR A 107 0.76 -7.44 10.48
N THR A 108 0.93 -7.77 11.68
CA THR A 108 1.10 -9.13 12.05
C THR A 108 -0.02 -10.00 11.63
N GLU A 109 -1.21 -9.56 11.83
CA GLU A 109 -2.33 -10.37 11.50
C GLU A 109 -2.55 -10.62 10.08
N PRO A 110 -2.74 -9.61 9.30
CA PRO A 110 -3.11 -9.79 7.92
C PRO A 110 -2.10 -10.58 7.17
N GLU A 111 -0.87 -10.40 7.45
CA GLU A 111 0.08 -11.08 6.70
C GLU A 111 0.09 -12.51 6.91
N THR A 112 -0.16 -12.91 8.09
CA THR A 112 -0.24 -14.29 8.39
C THR A 112 -1.30 -14.96 7.62
N VAL A 113 -2.40 -14.33 7.53
CA VAL A 113 -3.53 -14.89 6.85
C VAL A 113 -3.27 -15.09 5.41
N GLU A 114 -2.59 -14.19 4.82
CA GLU A 114 -2.38 -14.26 3.43
C GLU A 114 -1.64 -15.42 2.98
N GLU A 115 -0.80 -15.91 3.78
CA GLU A 115 -0.03 -16.98 3.34
C GLU A 115 -0.66 -18.21 3.34
#